data_5bccf96c07a2328556257629e251e9d2
#
_entry.id   5bccf96c07a2328556257629e251e9d2
#
_cell.length_a   1.000
_cell.length_b   1.000
_cell.length_c   1.000
_cell.angle_alpha   90.00
_cell.angle_beta   90.00
_cell.angle_gamma   90.00
#
_symmetry.space_group_name_H-M   'P 1'
#
loop_
_entity.id
_entity.type
_entity.pdbx_description
1 polymer ?
#
loop_
_entity_poly.entity_id
_entity_poly.type
_entity_poly.pdbx_seq_one_letter_code
_entity_poly.pdbx_strand_id
1 'polypeptide(L)'
;SKIYEASSVAGVTIMMEFHREAYPPDSEPFRSELAVTAATSIANAVQVMGQQIGFITNGRDAADRIRLEGWDGNTVALETREAARAAAEIDEKNDRLQPVQIPTRRDSEQFHRIRETLARVELTDGLTLAQLVIEAQSRIPRDATVLVIIPGNNDQTTITLQNMARRGFAVSVMVNTFDPLDYAKISSPLISAGIETYHLRDEESIVHVCRKQA
;
A
#
# COMPACT_ATOMS: atom_id res chain seq x y z
N SER A 1 8.35 31.95 29.95
CA SER A 1 7.80 31.61 28.63
C SER A 1 8.41 30.27 28.20
N LYS A 2 7.66 29.17 28.34
CA LYS A 2 8.06 27.88 27.78
C LYS A 2 7.76 27.96 26.27
N ILE A 3 8.83 28.02 25.47
CA ILE A 3 8.74 27.79 24.02
C ILE A 3 8.50 26.30 23.88
N TYR A 4 7.27 25.92 23.53
CA TYR A 4 6.98 24.58 23.02
C TYR A 4 7.58 24.53 21.60
N GLU A 5 8.75 23.99 21.44
CA GLU A 5 9.15 23.43 20.16
C GLU A 5 8.18 22.27 19.88
N ALA A 6 7.32 22.48 18.91
CA ALA A 6 6.54 21.40 18.35
C ALA A 6 7.54 20.46 17.65
N SER A 7 8.01 19.46 18.39
CA SER A 7 8.70 18.32 17.82
C SER A 7 7.69 17.59 16.94
N SER A 8 7.56 18.02 15.69
CA SER A 8 6.83 17.26 14.67
C SER A 8 7.65 16.01 14.42
N VAL A 9 7.29 14.93 15.08
CA VAL A 9 7.89 13.62 14.77
C VAL A 9 7.39 13.27 13.37
N ALA A 10 8.24 13.56 12.37
CA ALA A 10 7.94 13.20 11.00
C ALA A 10 7.68 11.69 10.92
N GLY A 11 6.72 11.31 10.12
CA GLY A 11 6.33 9.92 9.95
C GLY A 11 5.99 9.63 8.49
N VAL A 12 6.01 8.36 8.12
CA VAL A 12 5.62 7.88 6.79
C VAL A 12 4.53 6.83 6.93
N THR A 13 3.45 7.00 6.17
CA THR A 13 2.47 5.94 5.93
C THR A 13 2.70 5.42 4.51
N ILE A 14 3.18 4.19 4.38
CA ILE A 14 3.32 3.53 3.08
C ILE A 14 1.96 2.99 2.69
N MET A 15 1.46 3.41 1.52
CA MET A 15 0.25 2.88 0.92
C MET A 15 0.61 2.13 -0.36
N MET A 16 0.39 0.83 -0.40
CA MET A 16 0.78 -0.01 -1.54
C MET A 16 -0.46 -0.52 -2.26
N GLU A 17 -0.58 -0.19 -3.56
CA GLU A 17 -1.59 -0.79 -4.41
C GLU A 17 -1.19 -2.22 -4.74
N PHE A 18 -2.09 -3.16 -4.42
CA PHE A 18 -1.89 -4.60 -4.64
C PHE A 18 -3.14 -5.25 -5.27
N HIS A 19 -3.88 -4.44 -6.07
CA HIS A 19 -4.99 -4.94 -6.87
C HIS A 19 -4.46 -5.65 -8.11
N ARG A 20 -4.94 -6.87 -8.37
CA ARG A 20 -4.43 -7.75 -9.44
C ARG A 20 -4.47 -7.10 -10.82
N GLU A 21 -5.56 -6.41 -11.15
CA GLU A 21 -5.72 -5.76 -12.45
C GLU A 21 -4.77 -4.56 -12.67
N ALA A 22 -4.18 -4.01 -11.60
CA ALA A 22 -3.22 -2.93 -11.72
C ALA A 22 -1.84 -3.44 -12.18
N TYR A 23 -1.56 -4.73 -12.02
CA TYR A 23 -0.30 -5.36 -12.37
C TYR A 23 -0.40 -6.08 -13.72
N PRO A 24 0.36 -5.67 -14.75
CA PRO A 24 0.38 -6.37 -16.03
C PRO A 24 0.91 -7.79 -15.87
N PRO A 25 0.20 -8.82 -16.39
CA PRO A 25 0.59 -10.23 -16.23
C PRO A 25 2.02 -10.55 -16.71
N ASP A 26 2.47 -9.88 -17.79
CA ASP A 26 3.79 -10.08 -18.38
C ASP A 26 4.94 -9.61 -17.50
N SER A 27 4.66 -8.81 -16.49
CA SER A 27 5.64 -8.26 -15.57
C SER A 27 5.60 -8.88 -14.17
N GLU A 28 4.69 -9.84 -13.96
CA GLU A 28 4.60 -10.58 -12.71
C GLU A 28 5.47 -11.85 -12.73
N PRO A 29 6.06 -12.23 -11.55
CA PRO A 29 5.89 -11.59 -10.24
C PRO A 29 6.85 -10.43 -9.96
N PHE A 30 7.68 -10.00 -10.90
CA PHE A 30 8.75 -9.03 -10.64
C PHE A 30 8.27 -7.69 -10.07
N ARG A 31 7.14 -7.17 -10.58
CA ARG A 31 6.64 -5.87 -10.12
C ARG A 31 6.03 -5.91 -8.75
N SER A 32 5.26 -6.95 -8.45
CA SER A 32 4.70 -7.12 -7.11
C SER A 32 5.81 -7.33 -6.07
N GLU A 33 6.80 -8.16 -6.38
CA GLU A 33 7.96 -8.40 -5.52
C GLU A 33 8.81 -7.13 -5.34
N LEU A 34 9.00 -6.33 -6.39
CA LEU A 34 9.71 -5.06 -6.29
C LEU A 34 8.95 -4.04 -5.42
N ALA A 35 7.61 -4.01 -5.49
CA ALA A 35 6.80 -3.17 -4.61
C ALA A 35 6.94 -3.58 -3.14
N VAL A 36 6.92 -4.89 -2.85
CA VAL A 36 7.15 -5.45 -1.50
C VAL A 36 8.55 -5.11 -1.00
N THR A 37 9.56 -5.27 -1.85
CA THR A 37 10.96 -4.93 -1.53
C THR A 37 11.12 -3.45 -1.23
N ALA A 38 10.51 -2.58 -2.03
CA ALA A 38 10.53 -1.14 -1.82
C ALA A 38 9.84 -0.75 -0.51
N ALA A 39 8.63 -1.27 -0.26
CA ALA A 39 7.89 -1.02 0.97
C ALA A 39 8.68 -1.46 2.21
N THR A 40 9.29 -2.65 2.17
CA THR A 40 10.12 -3.18 3.26
C THR A 40 11.35 -2.32 3.51
N SER A 41 12.08 -1.95 2.45
CA SER A 41 13.31 -1.16 2.55
C SER A 41 13.05 0.24 3.09
N ILE A 42 11.98 0.90 2.62
CA ILE A 42 11.58 2.22 3.10
C ILE A 42 11.12 2.15 4.55
N ALA A 43 10.32 1.14 4.91
CA ALA A 43 9.88 0.94 6.29
C ALA A 43 11.07 0.77 7.24
N ASN A 44 12.08 0.00 6.83
CA ASN A 44 13.32 -0.16 7.60
C ASN A 44 14.10 1.17 7.74
N ALA A 45 14.26 1.91 6.65
CA ALA A 45 14.96 3.19 6.67
C ALA A 45 14.28 4.19 7.62
N VAL A 46 12.96 4.32 7.55
CA VAL A 46 12.17 5.21 8.43
C VAL A 46 12.27 4.77 9.90
N GLN A 47 12.22 3.46 10.17
CA GLN A 47 12.41 2.91 11.52
C GLN A 47 13.80 3.23 12.07
N VAL A 48 14.86 3.05 11.27
CA VAL A 48 16.24 3.36 11.67
C VAL A 48 16.42 4.85 11.99
N MET A 49 15.73 5.73 11.26
CA MET A 49 15.72 7.17 11.55
C MET A 49 14.91 7.52 12.82
N GLY A 50 14.28 6.55 13.46
CA GLY A 50 13.45 6.75 14.65
C GLY A 50 12.16 7.51 14.40
N GLN A 51 11.68 7.52 13.15
CA GLN A 51 10.41 8.16 12.76
C GLN A 51 9.22 7.19 12.91
N GLN A 52 8.01 7.73 12.84
CA GLN A 52 6.80 6.94 12.81
C GLN A 52 6.64 6.25 11.45
N ILE A 53 6.25 4.99 11.46
CA ILE A 53 5.98 4.22 10.23
C ILE A 53 4.67 3.49 10.31
N GLY A 54 3.92 3.48 9.23
CA GLY A 54 2.69 2.71 9.03
C GLY A 54 2.63 2.09 7.65
N PHE A 55 1.74 1.12 7.48
CA PHE A 55 1.56 0.43 6.22
C PHE A 55 0.08 0.18 5.95
N ILE A 56 -0.35 0.39 4.71
CA ILE A 56 -1.73 0.17 4.26
C ILE A 56 -1.69 -0.44 2.86
N THR A 57 -2.51 -1.46 2.61
CA THR A 57 -2.65 -2.04 1.27
C THR A 57 -4.05 -2.59 1.05
N ASN A 58 -4.48 -2.62 -0.21
CA ASN A 58 -5.65 -3.36 -0.69
C ASN A 58 -5.32 -4.81 -1.05
N GLY A 59 -4.09 -5.27 -0.81
CA GLY A 59 -3.75 -6.68 -0.89
C GLY A 59 -4.43 -7.50 0.19
N ARG A 60 -4.39 -8.81 0.06
CA ARG A 60 -4.98 -9.77 0.99
C ARG A 60 -3.89 -10.44 1.83
N ASP A 61 -4.13 -10.69 3.10
CA ASP A 61 -3.24 -11.53 3.90
C ASP A 61 -3.49 -13.01 3.59
N ALA A 62 -2.44 -13.74 3.19
CA ALA A 62 -2.53 -15.17 2.88
C ALA A 62 -3.07 -16.01 4.06
N ALA A 63 -2.79 -15.59 5.30
CA ALA A 63 -3.31 -16.28 6.47
C ALA A 63 -4.82 -16.15 6.60
N ASP A 64 -5.39 -14.99 6.26
CA ASP A 64 -6.83 -14.79 6.27
C ASP A 64 -7.49 -15.55 5.12
N ARG A 65 -6.87 -15.56 3.94
CA ARG A 65 -7.33 -16.40 2.82
C ARG A 65 -7.39 -17.89 3.22
N ILE A 66 -6.32 -18.42 3.81
CA ILE A 66 -6.26 -19.82 4.23
C ILE A 66 -7.32 -20.15 5.27
N ARG A 67 -7.60 -19.24 6.21
CA ARG A 67 -8.66 -19.43 7.21
C ARG A 67 -10.05 -19.49 6.59
N LEU A 68 -10.31 -18.69 5.55
CA LEU A 68 -11.62 -18.56 4.95
C LEU A 68 -11.86 -19.57 3.83
N GLU A 69 -10.85 -19.83 2.99
CA GLU A 69 -10.97 -20.64 1.76
C GLU A 69 -10.31 -22.02 1.86
N GLY A 70 -9.50 -22.24 2.88
CA GLY A 70 -8.66 -23.45 3.02
C GLY A 70 -7.33 -23.33 2.27
N TRP A 71 -6.46 -24.32 2.47
CA TRP A 71 -5.06 -24.28 1.98
C TRP A 71 -4.94 -24.23 0.44
N ASP A 72 -5.81 -24.93 -0.29
CA ASP A 72 -5.70 -25.11 -1.73
C ASP A 72 -6.56 -24.15 -2.57
N GLY A 73 -7.31 -23.21 -1.97
CA GLY A 73 -8.29 -22.40 -2.68
C GLY A 73 -9.38 -23.26 -3.39
N ASN A 74 -9.40 -24.54 -3.10
CA ASN A 74 -10.39 -25.45 -3.63
C ASN A 74 -11.73 -25.10 -2.98
N THR A 75 -12.62 -24.50 -3.74
CA THR A 75 -14.03 -24.44 -3.38
C THR A 75 -14.48 -25.88 -3.12
N VAL A 76 -14.62 -26.22 -1.85
CA VAL A 76 -15.26 -27.46 -1.45
C VAL A 76 -16.61 -27.48 -2.18
N ALA A 77 -16.82 -28.48 -3.01
CA ALA A 77 -18.11 -28.68 -3.68
C ALA A 77 -19.18 -28.59 -2.60
N LEU A 78 -20.08 -27.59 -2.71
CA LEU A 78 -21.11 -27.32 -1.71
C LEU A 78 -22.16 -28.43 -1.80
N GLU A 79 -21.84 -29.58 -1.23
CA GLU A 79 -22.71 -30.76 -1.28
C GLU A 79 -23.89 -30.69 -0.31
N THR A 80 -23.82 -29.76 0.66
CA THR A 80 -24.88 -29.62 1.68
C THR A 80 -25.40 -28.20 1.77
N ARG A 81 -26.67 -28.07 2.17
CA ARG A 81 -27.31 -26.77 2.41
C ARG A 81 -26.65 -25.97 3.54
N GLU A 82 -26.01 -26.66 4.46
CA GLU A 82 -25.24 -26.05 5.57
C GLU A 82 -23.91 -25.49 5.09
N ALA A 83 -23.22 -26.21 4.19
CA ALA A 83 -22.00 -25.71 3.56
C ALA A 83 -22.28 -24.49 2.66
N ALA A 84 -23.42 -24.47 1.95
CA ALA A 84 -23.87 -23.31 1.18
C ALA A 84 -24.21 -22.10 2.05
N ARG A 85 -24.79 -22.30 3.24
CA ARG A 85 -25.03 -21.22 4.21
C ARG A 85 -23.73 -20.69 4.81
N ALA A 86 -22.82 -21.57 5.21
CA ALA A 86 -21.52 -21.18 5.72
C ALA A 86 -20.70 -20.39 4.68
N ALA A 87 -20.76 -20.79 3.42
CA ALA A 87 -20.15 -20.05 2.31
C ALA A 87 -20.78 -18.67 2.09
N ALA A 88 -22.11 -18.55 2.22
CA ALA A 88 -22.81 -17.26 2.14
C ALA A 88 -22.48 -16.34 3.32
N GLU A 89 -22.33 -16.86 4.55
CA GLU A 89 -21.86 -16.09 5.71
C GLU A 89 -20.38 -15.66 5.57
N ILE A 90 -19.56 -16.46 4.89
CA ILE A 90 -18.16 -16.13 4.55
C ILE A 90 -18.13 -15.00 3.53
N ASP A 91 -19.06 -14.98 2.58
CA ASP A 91 -19.15 -13.94 1.54
C ASP A 91 -19.57 -12.59 2.14
N GLU A 92 -20.42 -12.56 3.18
CA GLU A 92 -20.77 -11.34 3.93
C GLU A 92 -19.57 -10.75 4.72
N LYS A 93 -18.56 -11.54 5.06
CA LYS A 93 -17.32 -11.14 5.73
C LYS A 93 -16.11 -11.19 4.79
N ASN A 94 -16.30 -10.75 3.57
CA ASN A 94 -15.26 -10.80 2.55
C ASN A 94 -14.05 -9.93 2.95
N ASP A 95 -12.96 -10.58 3.34
CA ASP A 95 -11.68 -9.97 3.73
C ASP A 95 -11.03 -9.18 2.57
N ARG A 96 -11.38 -9.47 1.31
CA ARG A 96 -10.89 -8.74 0.13
C ARG A 96 -11.39 -7.28 0.08
N LEU A 97 -12.50 -6.98 0.77
CA LEU A 97 -13.07 -5.64 0.87
C LEU A 97 -12.59 -4.89 2.12
N GLN A 98 -11.63 -5.45 2.86
CA GLN A 98 -11.03 -4.82 4.01
C GLN A 98 -9.55 -4.52 3.75
N PRO A 99 -9.09 -3.27 3.97
CA PRO A 99 -7.68 -2.95 3.83
C PRO A 99 -6.85 -3.65 4.92
N VAL A 100 -5.71 -4.21 4.52
CA VAL A 100 -4.70 -4.61 5.49
C VAL A 100 -3.99 -3.35 5.96
N GLN A 101 -4.05 -3.08 7.27
CA GLN A 101 -3.56 -1.83 7.84
C GLN A 101 -2.75 -2.03 9.11
N ILE A 102 -1.56 -1.45 9.13
CA ILE A 102 -0.72 -1.28 10.30
C ILE A 102 -0.67 0.22 10.61
N PRO A 103 -1.24 0.70 11.73
CA PRO A 103 -1.31 2.11 12.06
C PRO A 103 0.08 2.76 12.14
N THR A 104 0.20 4.00 11.69
CA THR A 104 1.45 4.77 11.74
C THR A 104 1.79 5.11 13.18
N ARG A 105 2.88 4.54 13.67
CA ARG A 105 3.34 4.71 15.07
C ARG A 105 4.86 4.63 15.15
N ARG A 106 5.40 5.12 16.25
CA ARG A 106 6.79 4.92 16.65
C ARG A 106 6.83 3.81 17.71
N ASP A 107 7.15 2.60 17.27
CA ASP A 107 7.22 1.41 18.11
C ASP A 107 8.38 0.54 17.62
N SER A 108 9.16 -0.07 18.53
CA SER A 108 10.29 -0.94 18.20
C SER A 108 9.90 -2.14 17.35
N GLU A 109 8.68 -2.65 17.54
CA GLU A 109 8.14 -3.83 16.83
C GLU A 109 7.43 -3.46 15.50
N GLN A 110 7.32 -2.17 15.20
CA GLN A 110 6.50 -1.71 14.07
C GLN A 110 7.02 -2.23 12.73
N PHE A 111 8.32 -2.15 12.52
CA PHE A 111 8.94 -2.69 11.29
C PHE A 111 8.76 -4.21 11.19
N HIS A 112 8.87 -4.92 12.30
CA HIS A 112 8.67 -6.38 12.33
C HIS A 112 7.26 -6.75 11.87
N ARG A 113 6.24 -6.08 12.39
CA ARG A 113 4.83 -6.27 11.97
C ARG A 113 4.62 -5.96 10.49
N ILE A 114 5.20 -4.87 9.99
CA ILE A 114 5.11 -4.50 8.57
C ILE A 114 5.78 -5.58 7.70
N ARG A 115 6.96 -6.03 8.07
CA ARG A 115 7.69 -7.08 7.34
C ARG A 115 6.93 -8.41 7.33
N GLU A 116 6.35 -8.81 8.45
CA GLU A 116 5.52 -10.03 8.52
C GLU A 116 4.28 -9.94 7.65
N THR A 117 3.63 -8.78 7.62
CA THR A 117 2.48 -8.54 6.76
C THR A 117 2.87 -8.56 5.29
N LEU A 118 3.97 -7.88 4.92
CA LEU A 118 4.49 -7.87 3.54
C LEU A 118 4.91 -9.26 3.06
N ALA A 119 5.40 -10.13 3.95
CA ALA A 119 5.75 -11.51 3.62
C ALA A 119 4.54 -12.41 3.31
N ARG A 120 3.33 -11.97 3.64
CA ARG A 120 2.08 -12.72 3.43
C ARG A 120 1.10 -12.04 2.49
N VAL A 121 1.41 -10.83 2.02
CA VAL A 121 0.48 -10.10 1.17
C VAL A 121 0.39 -10.73 -0.22
N GLU A 122 -0.84 -10.91 -0.70
CA GLU A 122 -1.16 -11.45 -2.03
C GLU A 122 -1.95 -10.44 -2.84
N LEU A 123 -1.81 -10.51 -4.17
CA LEU A 123 -2.64 -9.73 -5.09
C LEU A 123 -4.09 -10.17 -5.00
N THR A 124 -5.01 -9.20 -4.95
CA THR A 124 -6.45 -9.44 -4.82
C THR A 124 -7.25 -8.72 -5.90
N ASP A 125 -8.48 -9.09 -6.05
CA ASP A 125 -9.51 -8.46 -6.87
C ASP A 125 -10.52 -7.64 -6.02
N GLY A 126 -10.13 -7.31 -4.78
CA GLY A 126 -10.95 -6.59 -3.82
C GLY A 126 -11.01 -5.07 -4.06
N LEU A 127 -10.60 -4.29 -3.06
CA LEU A 127 -10.63 -2.83 -3.15
C LEU A 127 -9.70 -2.28 -4.23
N THR A 128 -10.17 -1.32 -5.02
CA THR A 128 -9.30 -0.48 -5.85
C THR A 128 -8.53 0.50 -4.98
N LEU A 129 -7.46 1.14 -5.51
CA LEU A 129 -6.72 2.16 -4.77
C LEU A 129 -7.62 3.32 -4.31
N ALA A 130 -8.57 3.75 -5.14
CA ALA A 130 -9.50 4.80 -4.78
C ALA A 130 -10.38 4.43 -3.58
N GLN A 131 -10.88 3.20 -3.54
CA GLN A 131 -11.65 2.67 -2.42
C GLN A 131 -10.77 2.51 -1.17
N LEU A 132 -9.53 2.01 -1.33
CA LEU A 132 -8.56 1.92 -0.25
C LEU A 132 -8.33 3.27 0.42
N VAL A 133 -8.14 4.33 -0.37
CA VAL A 133 -7.96 5.70 0.15
C VAL A 133 -9.19 6.15 0.95
N ILE A 134 -10.40 5.91 0.44
CA ILE A 134 -11.64 6.29 1.14
C ILE A 134 -11.73 5.60 2.50
N GLU A 135 -11.45 4.30 2.55
CA GLU A 135 -11.52 3.50 3.78
C GLU A 135 -10.43 3.86 4.79
N ALA A 136 -9.23 4.18 4.30
CA ALA A 136 -8.06 4.35 5.15
C ALA A 136 -7.78 5.80 5.59
N GLN A 137 -8.21 6.81 4.83
CA GLN A 137 -7.80 8.22 5.03
C GLN A 137 -8.09 8.78 6.42
N SER A 138 -9.15 8.32 7.10
CA SER A 138 -9.50 8.78 8.46
C SER A 138 -8.52 8.29 9.53
N ARG A 139 -7.72 7.28 9.22
CA ARG A 139 -6.78 6.62 10.12
C ARG A 139 -5.32 7.02 9.86
N ILE A 140 -5.08 7.81 8.80
CA ILE A 140 -3.75 8.30 8.44
C ILE A 140 -3.47 9.59 9.23
N PRO A 141 -2.36 9.68 9.97
CA PRO A 141 -1.97 10.91 10.65
C PRO A 141 -1.70 12.05 9.66
N ARG A 142 -2.11 13.26 10.02
CA ARG A 142 -1.96 14.46 9.18
C ARG A 142 -0.52 14.97 9.08
N ASP A 143 0.28 14.65 10.06
CA ASP A 143 1.69 14.99 10.18
C ASP A 143 2.63 13.96 9.53
N ALA A 144 2.07 12.88 8.97
CA ALA A 144 2.82 11.87 8.24
C ALA A 144 2.74 12.09 6.72
N THR A 145 3.86 11.84 6.04
CA THR A 145 3.87 11.74 4.57
C THR A 145 3.21 10.44 4.14
N VAL A 146 2.31 10.50 3.17
CA VAL A 146 1.73 9.31 2.54
C VAL A 146 2.52 8.97 1.29
N LEU A 147 3.32 7.92 1.36
CA LEU A 147 4.06 7.41 0.21
C LEU A 147 3.25 6.30 -0.46
N VAL A 148 2.76 6.57 -1.66
CA VAL A 148 1.90 5.63 -2.40
C VAL A 148 2.73 4.90 -3.45
N ILE A 149 2.73 3.56 -3.41
CA ILE A 149 3.39 2.71 -4.41
C ILE A 149 2.34 2.18 -5.37
N ILE A 150 2.46 2.52 -6.66
CA ILE A 150 1.52 2.14 -7.71
C ILE A 150 2.23 1.52 -8.92
N PRO A 151 1.69 0.46 -9.53
CA PRO A 151 2.24 -0.12 -10.77
C PRO A 151 1.77 0.62 -12.02
N GLY A 152 0.70 1.39 -11.92
CA GLY A 152 0.09 2.16 -13.00
C GLY A 152 -0.74 3.30 -12.47
N ASN A 153 -1.33 4.07 -13.37
CA ASN A 153 -2.21 5.18 -13.03
C ASN A 153 -3.38 5.25 -14.01
N ASN A 154 -4.53 5.61 -13.49
CA ASN A 154 -5.72 5.95 -14.25
C ASN A 154 -6.30 7.27 -13.74
N ASP A 155 -7.29 7.82 -14.44
CA ASP A 155 -7.90 9.09 -14.07
C ASP A 155 -8.47 9.08 -12.65
N GLN A 156 -9.06 7.97 -12.22
CA GLN A 156 -9.63 7.83 -10.88
C GLN A 156 -8.54 7.84 -9.79
N THR A 157 -7.43 7.16 -10.03
CA THR A 157 -6.26 7.17 -9.14
C THR A 157 -5.69 8.57 -9.03
N THR A 158 -5.49 9.26 -10.16
CA THR A 158 -5.01 10.66 -10.19
C THR A 158 -5.92 11.56 -9.38
N ILE A 159 -7.23 11.55 -9.64
CA ILE A 159 -8.21 12.38 -8.92
C ILE A 159 -8.20 12.06 -7.41
N THR A 160 -8.10 10.80 -7.06
CA THR A 160 -8.09 10.37 -5.65
C THR A 160 -6.86 10.90 -4.90
N LEU A 161 -5.68 10.78 -5.48
CA LEU A 161 -4.44 11.28 -4.88
C LEU A 161 -4.40 12.82 -4.83
N GLN A 162 -4.90 13.49 -5.85
CA GLN A 162 -5.07 14.96 -5.84
C GLN A 162 -6.01 15.40 -4.72
N ASN A 163 -7.11 14.68 -4.51
CA ASN A 163 -8.05 15.00 -3.44
C ASN A 163 -7.43 14.79 -2.05
N MET A 164 -6.57 13.79 -1.87
CA MET A 164 -5.79 13.63 -0.64
C MET A 164 -4.87 14.84 -0.41
N ALA A 165 -4.10 15.24 -1.42
CA ALA A 165 -3.22 16.41 -1.34
C ALA A 165 -3.99 17.69 -1.02
N ARG A 166 -5.14 17.92 -1.68
CA ARG A 166 -6.02 19.07 -1.40
C ARG A 166 -6.61 19.07 0.02
N ARG A 167 -6.77 17.91 0.63
CA ARG A 167 -7.19 17.75 2.03
C ARG A 167 -6.06 17.98 3.03
N GLY A 168 -4.86 18.34 2.56
CA GLY A 168 -3.71 18.69 3.39
C GLY A 168 -2.82 17.51 3.80
N PHE A 169 -2.93 16.34 3.14
CA PHE A 169 -1.94 15.28 3.30
C PHE A 169 -0.70 15.59 2.46
N ALA A 170 0.48 15.37 3.01
CA ALA A 170 1.70 15.31 2.22
C ALA A 170 1.71 13.98 1.45
N VAL A 171 1.56 14.04 0.12
CA VAL A 171 1.48 12.83 -0.73
C VAL A 171 2.68 12.80 -1.67
N SER A 172 3.37 11.66 -1.71
CA SER A 172 4.39 11.33 -2.70
C SER A 172 4.04 10.00 -3.35
N VAL A 173 4.39 9.83 -4.63
CA VAL A 173 4.03 8.62 -5.37
C VAL A 173 5.27 7.95 -5.94
N MET A 174 5.42 6.66 -5.68
CA MET A 174 6.43 5.82 -6.29
C MET A 174 5.78 4.98 -7.38
N VAL A 175 6.17 5.23 -8.63
CA VAL A 175 5.62 4.55 -9.81
C VAL A 175 6.49 3.36 -10.15
N ASN A 176 5.94 2.17 -9.96
CA ASN A 176 6.60 0.90 -10.20
C ASN A 176 6.44 0.46 -11.66
N THR A 177 7.35 0.89 -12.52
CA THR A 177 7.39 0.55 -13.95
C THR A 177 8.82 0.42 -14.44
N PHE A 178 9.06 -0.47 -15.42
CA PHE A 178 10.39 -0.66 -15.99
C PHE A 178 10.73 0.39 -17.07
N ASP A 179 9.71 0.76 -17.85
CA ASP A 179 9.89 1.68 -18.97
C ASP A 179 9.85 3.15 -18.52
N PRO A 180 10.89 3.95 -18.78
CA PRO A 180 10.90 5.37 -18.52
C PRO A 180 9.80 6.16 -19.24
N LEU A 181 9.34 5.70 -20.42
CA LEU A 181 8.23 6.33 -21.13
C LEU A 181 6.89 6.10 -20.43
N ASP A 182 6.67 4.90 -19.91
CA ASP A 182 5.48 4.61 -19.12
C ASP A 182 5.52 5.37 -17.78
N TYR A 183 6.69 5.46 -17.15
CA TYR A 183 6.86 6.34 -15.99
C TYR A 183 6.47 7.78 -16.31
N ALA A 184 6.94 8.35 -17.42
CA ALA A 184 6.63 9.71 -17.81
C ALA A 184 5.12 9.93 -18.05
N LYS A 185 4.44 8.97 -18.68
CA LYS A 185 2.97 9.00 -18.89
C LYS A 185 2.21 8.97 -17.57
N ILE A 186 2.60 8.04 -16.66
CA ILE A 186 1.95 7.83 -15.38
C ILE A 186 2.17 9.01 -14.43
N SER A 187 3.39 9.52 -14.37
CA SER A 187 3.78 10.59 -13.44
C SER A 187 3.32 11.98 -13.87
N SER A 188 3.20 12.26 -15.17
CA SER A 188 2.89 13.59 -15.70
C SER A 188 1.63 14.23 -15.08
N PRO A 189 0.47 13.56 -14.99
CA PRO A 189 -0.72 14.16 -14.37
C PRO A 189 -0.57 14.37 -12.86
N LEU A 190 0.22 13.54 -12.17
CA LEU A 190 0.51 13.67 -10.74
C LEU A 190 1.42 14.87 -10.48
N ILE A 191 2.50 15.02 -11.27
CA ILE A 191 3.42 16.16 -11.19
C ILE A 191 2.68 17.46 -11.48
N SER A 192 1.81 17.47 -12.49
CA SER A 192 0.97 18.64 -12.81
C SER A 192 0.03 19.02 -11.66
N ALA A 193 -0.31 18.07 -10.81
CA ALA A 193 -1.09 18.29 -9.59
C ALA A 193 -0.24 18.69 -8.37
N GLY A 194 1.08 18.86 -8.53
CA GLY A 194 1.99 19.19 -7.44
C GLY A 194 2.38 18.01 -6.54
N ILE A 195 2.14 16.79 -6.99
CA ILE A 195 2.51 15.57 -6.25
C ILE A 195 3.91 15.14 -6.67
N GLU A 196 4.80 14.96 -5.72
CA GLU A 196 6.14 14.45 -5.97
C GLU A 196 6.10 12.99 -6.40
N THR A 197 6.86 12.64 -7.46
CA THR A 197 6.88 11.29 -8.00
C THR A 197 8.29 10.74 -8.09
N TYR A 198 8.43 9.44 -7.84
CA TYR A 198 9.67 8.68 -7.93
C TYR A 198 9.50 7.50 -8.87
N HIS A 199 10.51 7.21 -9.67
CA HIS A 199 10.53 6.05 -10.54
C HIS A 199 11.11 4.84 -9.80
N LEU A 200 10.27 3.84 -9.52
CA LEU A 200 10.68 2.54 -9.00
C LEU A 200 10.90 1.60 -10.20
N ARG A 201 12.08 1.61 -10.75
CA ARG A 201 12.46 0.81 -11.90
C ARG A 201 13.08 -0.52 -11.49
N ASP A 202 13.91 -0.50 -10.46
CA ASP A 202 14.74 -1.58 -9.96
C ASP A 202 15.07 -1.36 -8.48
N GLU A 203 15.80 -2.28 -7.87
CA GLU A 203 16.22 -2.17 -6.47
C GLU A 203 17.15 -0.98 -6.20
N GLU A 204 17.97 -0.57 -7.19
CA GLU A 204 18.86 0.60 -7.04
C GLU A 204 18.05 1.89 -6.88
N SER A 205 16.90 1.99 -7.51
CA SER A 205 15.98 3.11 -7.40
C SER A 205 15.51 3.34 -5.96
N ILE A 206 15.39 2.30 -5.16
CA ILE A 206 14.96 2.36 -3.74
C ILE A 206 15.97 3.15 -2.91
N VAL A 207 17.27 2.96 -3.17
CA VAL A 207 18.35 3.62 -2.43
C VAL A 207 18.27 5.15 -2.57
N HIS A 208 17.89 5.63 -3.76
CA HIS A 208 17.73 7.06 -4.01
C HIS A 208 16.58 7.67 -3.20
N VAL A 209 15.47 6.96 -3.07
CA VAL A 209 14.31 7.42 -2.28
C VAL A 209 14.65 7.43 -0.79
N CYS A 210 15.30 6.38 -0.29
CA CYS A 210 15.70 6.30 1.12
C CYS A 210 16.69 7.41 1.51
N ARG A 211 17.57 7.84 0.61
CA ARG A 211 18.54 8.93 0.88
C ARG A 211 17.93 10.33 0.86
N LYS A 212 16.86 10.54 0.09
CA LYS A 212 16.18 11.83 -0.01
C LYS A 212 15.27 12.12 1.18
N GLN A 213 14.88 11.08 1.90
CA GLN A 213 14.03 11.16 3.09
C GLN A 213 14.86 11.24 4.40
N ALA A 214 16.17 11.02 4.32
CA ALA A 214 17.13 11.16 5.41
C ALA A 214 17.71 12.58 5.45
#